data_4ce472c08d993ccfebe5a82b4481fc26
#
_entry.id   4ce472c08d993ccfebe5a82b4481fc26
#
_cell.length_a   1.000
_cell.length_b   1.000
_cell.length_c   1.000
_cell.angle_alpha   90.00
_cell.angle_beta   90.00
_cell.angle_gamma   90.00
#
_symmetry.space_group_name_H-M   'P 1'
#
loop_
_entity.id
_entity.type
_entity.pdbx_description
1 polymer ?
#
loop_
_entity_poly.entity_id
_entity_poly.type
_entity_poly.pdbx_seq_one_letter_code
_entity_poly.pdbx_strand_id
1 'polypeptide(L)' 'MTDSITFQAIVNKVQTLADGGLRVTLDLQEDAIVEAAWLMQAKRDGVVLTMTCEPKD' A
#
# COMPACT_ATOMS: atom_id res chain seq x y z
N MET A 1 -9.54 -6.00 -14.74
CA MET A 1 -9.48 -6.82 -13.53
C MET A 1 -9.87 -5.99 -12.33
N THR A 2 -10.84 -6.43 -11.60
CA THR A 2 -11.38 -5.64 -10.50
C THR A 2 -11.23 -6.33 -9.14
N ASP A 3 -10.31 -7.27 -9.06
CA ASP A 3 -10.06 -7.93 -7.79
C ASP A 3 -9.39 -6.95 -6.83
N SER A 4 -9.93 -6.89 -5.65
CA SER A 4 -9.34 -6.10 -4.60
C SER A 4 -8.67 -7.01 -3.58
N ILE A 5 -7.63 -6.50 -2.94
CA ILE A 5 -7.00 -7.21 -1.84
C ILE A 5 -7.15 -6.38 -0.58
N THR A 6 -7.23 -7.07 0.53
CA THR A 6 -7.36 -6.43 1.83
C THR A 6 -6.26 -6.95 2.74
N PHE A 7 -5.61 -6.04 3.44
CA PHE A 7 -4.57 -6.44 4.40
C PHE A 7 -4.52 -5.41 5.51
N GLN A 8 -3.86 -5.79 6.58
CA GLN A 8 -3.63 -4.88 7.71
C GLN A 8 -2.20 -4.37 7.65
N ALA A 9 -2.04 -3.10 7.94
CA ALA A 9 -0.73 -2.47 7.91
C ALA A 9 -0.68 -1.34 8.92
N ILE A 10 0.53 -0.99 9.30
CA ILE A 10 0.80 0.15 10.18
C ILE A 10 1.49 1.21 9.34
N VAL A 11 1.04 2.45 9.47
CA VAL A 11 1.71 3.56 8.79
C VAL A 11 3.03 3.82 9.50
N ASN A 12 4.12 3.56 8.79
CA ASN A 12 5.45 3.76 9.34
C ASN A 12 5.88 5.22 9.20
N LYS A 13 5.63 5.81 8.05
CA LYS A 13 6.17 7.12 7.74
C LYS A 13 5.33 7.80 6.68
N VAL A 14 5.18 9.10 6.81
CA VAL A 14 4.55 9.94 5.79
C VAL A 14 5.52 11.07 5.49
N GLN A 15 5.86 11.24 4.21
CA GLN A 15 6.81 12.27 3.77
C GLN A 15 6.16 13.17 2.74
N THR A 16 6.58 14.43 2.76
CA THR A 16 6.25 15.37 1.69
C THR A 16 7.37 15.32 0.65
N LEU A 17 7.00 15.20 -0.61
CA LEU A 17 7.95 15.20 -1.71
C LEU A 17 8.19 16.62 -2.23
N ALA A 18 9.30 16.81 -2.93
CA ALA A 18 9.69 18.12 -3.42
C ALA A 18 8.68 18.72 -4.40
N ASP A 19 7.93 17.88 -5.12
CA ASP A 19 6.94 18.31 -6.09
C ASP A 19 5.56 18.56 -5.48
N GLY A 20 5.44 18.49 -4.15
CA GLY A 20 4.18 18.68 -3.45
C GLY A 20 3.39 17.39 -3.22
N GLY A 21 3.86 16.27 -3.74
CA GLY A 21 3.24 14.98 -3.50
C GLY A 21 3.57 14.44 -2.13
N LEU A 22 2.97 13.31 -1.80
CA LEU A 22 3.19 12.64 -0.52
C LEU A 22 3.63 11.20 -0.75
N ARG A 23 4.53 10.74 0.09
CA ARG A 23 4.95 9.34 0.10
C ARG A 23 4.59 8.71 1.43
N VAL A 24 3.90 7.60 1.38
CA VAL A 24 3.50 6.88 2.58
C VAL A 24 4.21 5.53 2.59
N THR A 25 4.82 5.19 3.72
CA THR A 25 5.47 3.91 3.92
C THR A 25 4.65 3.09 4.90
N LEU A 26 4.32 1.87 4.52
CA LEU A 26 3.50 0.98 5.33
C LEU A 26 4.31 -0.25 5.72
N ASP A 27 4.08 -0.72 6.94
CA ASP A 27 4.62 -1.99 7.42
C ASP A 27 3.48 -3.01 7.48
N LEU A 28 3.62 -4.08 6.71
CA LEU A 28 2.64 -5.16 6.69
C LEU A 28 3.08 -6.28 7.61
N GLN A 29 2.13 -7.05 8.09
CA GLN A 29 2.42 -8.20 8.94
C GLN A 29 2.97 -9.35 8.10
N GLU A 30 3.61 -10.31 8.77
CA GLU A 30 4.22 -11.45 8.08
C GLU A 30 3.25 -12.25 7.24
N ASP A 31 2.00 -12.35 7.68
CA ASP A 31 0.99 -13.12 6.96
C ASP A 31 0.45 -12.41 5.74
N ALA A 32 0.92 -11.20 5.46
CA ALA A 32 0.52 -10.43 4.29
C ALA A 32 1.50 -10.58 3.13
N ILE A 33 2.25 -11.68 3.08
CA ILE A 33 3.25 -11.90 2.03
C ILE A 33 2.62 -11.93 0.64
N VAL A 34 1.48 -12.58 0.50
CA VAL A 34 0.81 -12.68 -0.80
C VAL A 34 0.34 -11.31 -1.27
N GLU A 35 -0.23 -10.53 -0.35
CA GLU A 35 -0.69 -9.19 -0.64
C GLU A 35 0.49 -8.27 -0.99
N ALA A 36 1.59 -8.41 -0.26
CA ALA A 36 2.79 -7.64 -0.53
C ALA A 36 3.35 -7.97 -1.92
N ALA A 37 3.35 -9.23 -2.31
CA ALA A 37 3.79 -9.64 -3.63
C ALA A 37 2.93 -9.01 -4.72
N TRP A 38 1.63 -8.96 -4.50
CA TRP A 38 0.69 -8.32 -5.43
C TRP A 38 1.02 -6.83 -5.58
N LEU A 39 1.32 -6.15 -4.46
CA LEU A 39 1.69 -4.74 -4.49
C LEU A 39 3.01 -4.52 -5.25
N MET A 40 3.97 -5.42 -5.07
CA MET A 40 5.23 -5.34 -5.81
C MET A 40 5.00 -5.49 -7.30
N GLN A 41 4.09 -6.36 -7.70
CA GLN A 41 3.73 -6.52 -9.10
C GLN A 41 3.10 -5.25 -9.65
N ALA A 42 2.19 -4.63 -8.89
CA ALA A 42 1.56 -3.38 -9.30
C ALA A 42 2.58 -2.26 -9.47
N LYS A 43 3.56 -2.20 -8.56
CA LYS A 43 4.64 -1.22 -8.66
C LYS A 43 5.44 -1.41 -9.94
N ARG A 44 5.78 -2.65 -10.24
CA ARG A 44 6.58 -2.98 -11.43
C ARG A 44 5.84 -2.62 -12.71
N ASP A 45 4.53 -2.82 -12.72
CA ASP A 45 3.70 -2.55 -13.90
C ASP A 45 3.25 -1.09 -13.97
N GLY A 46 3.56 -0.30 -12.96
CA GLY A 46 3.20 1.11 -12.94
C GLY A 46 1.71 1.36 -12.80
N VAL A 47 0.99 0.44 -12.16
CA VAL A 47 -0.46 0.55 -12.00
C VAL A 47 -0.79 1.53 -10.88
N VAL A 48 -1.73 2.43 -11.16
CA VAL A 48 -2.25 3.34 -10.13
C VAL A 48 -3.36 2.64 -9.38
N LEU A 49 -3.23 2.58 -8.07
CA LEU A 49 -4.19 1.90 -7.22
C LEU A 49 -5.04 2.91 -6.44
N THR A 50 -6.31 2.60 -6.29
CA THR A 50 -7.16 3.33 -5.36
C THR A 50 -7.11 2.62 -4.02
N MET A 51 -6.74 3.35 -2.98
CA MET A 51 -6.58 2.77 -1.65
C MET A 51 -7.62 3.34 -0.70
N THR A 52 -8.21 2.44 0.09
CA THR A 52 -9.16 2.80 1.13
C THR A 52 -8.62 2.32 2.46
N CYS A 53 -8.66 3.18 3.46
CA CYS A 53 -8.12 2.87 4.77
C CYS A 53 -9.22 2.90 5.81
N GLU A 54 -9.27 1.87 6.65
CA GLU A 54 -10.22 1.79 7.76
C GLU A 54 -9.48 1.48 9.05
N PRO A 55 -9.73 2.24 10.12
CA PRO A 55 -9.13 1.89 11.41
C PRO A 55 -9.64 0.54 11.86
N LYS A 56 -8.74 -0.24 12.43
CA LYS A 56 -9.11 -1.51 13.02
C LYS A 56 -9.34 -1.32 14.50
N ASP A 57 -10.47 -1.77 14.99
CA ASP A 57 -10.81 -1.72 16.41
C ASP A 57 -10.32 -2.95 17.15
#